data_9e8efea7e4b6d8e049efb169aff87be9
#
_entry.id   9e8efea7e4b6d8e049efb169aff87be9
#
_cell.length_a   1.000
_cell.length_b   1.000
_cell.length_c   1.000
_cell.angle_alpha   90.00
_cell.angle_beta   90.00
_cell.angle_gamma   90.00
#
_symmetry.space_group_name_H-M   'P 1'
#
loop_
_entity.id
_entity.type
_entity.pdbx_description
1 polymer ?
#
loop_
_entity_poly.entity_id
_entity_poly.type
_entity_poly.pdbx_seq_one_letter_code
_entity_poly.pdbx_strand_id
1 'polypeptide(L)'
;MDIQETIAYRIRQLCREQGITPNKLSKLSGVPQATIKSILLGESKNPGTVAVKRLCDGFGITLGEFFGTDEFDRLKEFTPRQ
;
A
#
# COMPACT_ATOMS: atom_id res chain seq x y z
N MET A 1 7.10 -13.10 0.68
CA MET A 1 6.14 -11.97 0.80
C MET A 1 5.20 -12.00 -0.39
N ASP A 2 3.91 -11.87 -0.17
CA ASP A 2 2.95 -11.75 -1.26
C ASP A 2 2.65 -10.28 -1.56
N ILE A 3 1.79 -10.03 -2.56
CA ILE A 3 1.46 -8.65 -2.96
C ILE A 3 0.79 -7.87 -1.83
N GLN A 4 -0.04 -8.51 -1.03
CA GLN A 4 -0.74 -7.86 0.07
C GLN A 4 0.24 -7.41 1.15
N GLU A 5 1.16 -8.28 1.52
CA GLU A 5 2.21 -7.97 2.50
C GLU A 5 3.12 -6.87 1.98
N THR A 6 3.42 -6.89 0.68
CA THR A 6 4.28 -5.88 0.07
C THR A 6 3.59 -4.51 0.05
N ILE A 7 2.28 -4.48 -0.19
CA ILE A 7 1.52 -3.23 -0.11
C ILE A 7 1.55 -2.68 1.32
N ALA A 8 1.32 -3.53 2.32
CA ALA A 8 1.38 -3.12 3.72
C ALA A 8 2.77 -2.59 4.09
N TYR A 9 3.82 -3.28 3.67
CA TYR A 9 5.20 -2.85 3.87
C TYR A 9 5.46 -1.47 3.25
N ARG A 10 5.00 -1.28 2.00
CA ARG A 10 5.19 -0.01 1.29
C ARG A 10 4.49 1.14 2.00
N ILE A 11 3.27 0.92 2.49
CA ILE A 11 2.54 1.94 3.24
C ILE A 11 3.31 2.32 4.51
N ARG A 12 3.80 1.33 5.25
CA ARG A 12 4.58 1.59 6.46
C ARG A 12 5.87 2.35 6.15
N GLN A 13 6.55 1.99 5.06
CA GLN A 13 7.76 2.66 4.62
C GLN A 13 7.49 4.13 4.33
N LEU A 14 6.45 4.41 3.57
CA LEU A 14 6.08 5.79 3.21
C LEU A 14 5.67 6.61 4.44
N CYS A 15 4.93 6.01 5.36
CA CYS A 15 4.59 6.68 6.61
C CYS A 15 5.85 7.05 7.40
N ARG A 16 6.81 6.14 7.49
CA ARG A 16 8.08 6.43 8.16
C ARG A 16 8.86 7.54 7.47
N GLU A 17 8.96 7.44 6.14
CA GLU A 17 9.69 8.45 5.36
C GLU A 17 9.10 9.84 5.51
N GLN A 18 7.78 9.93 5.58
CA GLN A 18 7.08 11.21 5.68
C GLN A 18 6.81 11.64 7.13
N GLY A 19 7.15 10.78 8.09
CA GLY A 19 6.93 11.11 9.51
C GLY A 19 5.46 11.22 9.87
N ILE A 20 4.59 10.44 9.24
CA ILE A 20 3.15 10.47 9.53
C ILE A 20 2.69 9.12 10.07
N THR A 21 1.59 9.17 10.82
CA THR A 21 0.93 7.98 11.35
C THR A 21 -0.13 7.49 10.37
N PRO A 22 -0.59 6.22 10.50
CA PRO A 22 -1.75 5.76 9.74
C PRO A 22 -3.00 6.62 9.96
N ASN A 23 -3.18 7.16 11.17
CA ASN A 23 -4.28 8.08 11.46
C ASN A 23 -4.18 9.34 10.61
N LYS A 24 -3.00 9.93 10.52
CA LYS A 24 -2.77 11.10 9.68
C LYS A 24 -2.98 10.75 8.21
N LEU A 25 -2.51 9.58 7.78
CA LEU A 25 -2.71 9.10 6.42
C LEU A 25 -4.20 8.99 6.08
N SER A 26 -5.01 8.51 7.01
CA SER A 26 -6.46 8.45 6.83
C SER A 26 -7.03 9.83 6.53
N LYS A 27 -6.61 10.84 7.27
CA LYS A 27 -7.06 12.22 7.07
C LYS A 27 -6.62 12.78 5.71
N LEU A 28 -5.38 12.50 5.34
CA LEU A 28 -4.81 13.01 4.08
C LEU A 28 -5.37 12.32 2.85
N SER A 29 -5.74 11.06 2.96
CA SER A 29 -6.16 10.23 1.82
C SER A 29 -7.68 10.09 1.69
N GLY A 30 -8.41 10.36 2.75
CA GLY A 30 -9.85 10.09 2.80
C GLY A 30 -10.17 8.61 2.91
N VAL A 31 -9.17 7.74 3.11
CA VAL A 31 -9.39 6.31 3.33
C VAL A 31 -9.67 6.10 4.82
N PRO A 32 -10.75 5.39 5.18
CA PRO A 32 -11.06 5.17 6.60
C PRO A 32 -9.93 4.46 7.35
N GLN A 33 -9.73 4.81 8.61
CA GLN A 33 -8.72 4.17 9.45
C GLN A 33 -8.89 2.66 9.50
N ALA A 34 -10.14 2.19 9.59
CA ALA A 34 -10.42 0.76 9.63
C ALA A 34 -9.90 0.06 8.37
N THR A 35 -10.02 0.70 7.21
CA THR A 35 -9.52 0.15 5.95
C THR A 35 -8.00 0.10 5.94
N ILE A 36 -7.34 1.18 6.37
CA ILE A 36 -5.88 1.21 6.44
C ILE A 36 -5.39 0.14 7.41
N LYS A 37 -6.02 0.03 8.57
CA LYS A 37 -5.67 -0.97 9.57
C LYS A 37 -5.80 -2.39 9.01
N SER A 38 -6.89 -2.68 8.31
CA SER A 38 -7.11 -3.98 7.69
C SER A 38 -6.01 -4.31 6.68
N ILE A 39 -5.59 -3.33 5.89
CA ILE A 39 -4.49 -3.53 4.94
C ILE A 39 -3.19 -3.82 5.69
N LEU A 40 -2.88 -3.02 6.70
CA LEU A 40 -1.62 -3.14 7.44
C LEU A 40 -1.52 -4.45 8.23
N LEU A 41 -2.66 -4.98 8.70
CA LEU A 41 -2.70 -6.22 9.46
C LEU A 41 -2.86 -7.47 8.57
N GLY A 42 -2.97 -7.28 7.26
CA GLY A 42 -3.13 -8.40 6.34
C GLY A 42 -4.53 -8.99 6.32
N GLU A 43 -5.50 -8.30 6.90
CA GLU A 43 -6.90 -8.75 6.90
C GLU A 43 -7.58 -8.50 5.57
N SER A 44 -7.17 -7.44 4.86
CA SER A 44 -7.68 -7.12 3.54
C SER A 44 -6.86 -7.88 2.51
N LYS A 45 -7.44 -8.91 1.94
CA LYS A 45 -6.74 -9.79 1.00
C LYS A 45 -6.66 -9.21 -0.40
N ASN A 46 -7.44 -8.19 -0.69
CA ASN A 46 -7.49 -7.60 -2.01
C ASN A 46 -7.80 -6.11 -1.88
N PRO A 47 -6.82 -5.30 -1.46
CA PRO A 47 -7.03 -3.85 -1.36
C PRO A 47 -7.50 -3.30 -2.71
N GLY A 48 -8.57 -2.51 -2.67
CA GLY A 48 -9.14 -1.97 -3.90
C GLY A 48 -8.24 -0.94 -4.55
N THR A 49 -8.29 -0.87 -5.87
CA THR A 49 -7.51 0.08 -6.66
C THR A 49 -7.80 1.53 -6.24
N VAL A 50 -9.08 1.83 -5.99
CA VAL A 50 -9.47 3.18 -5.56
C VAL A 50 -8.83 3.53 -4.22
N ALA A 51 -8.83 2.59 -3.27
CA ALA A 51 -8.21 2.83 -1.96
C ALA A 51 -6.71 3.09 -2.12
N VAL A 52 -6.02 2.27 -2.92
CA VAL A 52 -4.59 2.46 -3.16
C VAL A 52 -4.31 3.81 -3.81
N LYS A 53 -5.10 4.19 -4.81
CA LYS A 53 -4.94 5.49 -5.47
C LYS A 53 -5.12 6.64 -4.47
N ARG A 54 -6.13 6.55 -3.60
CA ARG A 54 -6.36 7.58 -2.58
C ARG A 54 -5.20 7.66 -1.58
N LEU A 55 -4.64 6.51 -1.20
CA LEU A 55 -3.47 6.49 -0.34
C LEU A 55 -2.28 7.19 -1.02
N CYS A 56 -2.06 6.91 -2.29
CA CYS A 56 -1.02 7.58 -3.07
C CYS A 56 -1.23 9.09 -3.09
N ASP A 57 -2.46 9.53 -3.32
CA ASP A 57 -2.77 10.96 -3.31
C ASP A 57 -2.51 11.56 -1.91
N GLY A 58 -2.83 10.83 -0.86
CA GLY A 58 -2.55 11.27 0.50
C GLY A 58 -1.06 11.37 0.80
N PHE A 59 -0.26 10.47 0.25
CA PHE A 59 1.19 10.55 0.35
C PHE A 59 1.81 11.60 -0.58
N GLY A 60 1.06 12.08 -1.55
CA GLY A 60 1.58 13.01 -2.56
C GLY A 60 2.48 12.35 -3.59
N ILE A 61 2.25 11.08 -3.88
CA ILE A 61 3.02 10.33 -4.87
C ILE A 61 2.11 9.76 -5.95
N THR A 62 2.72 9.31 -7.04
CA THR A 62 1.99 8.65 -8.12
C THR A 62 1.86 7.15 -7.83
N LEU A 63 0.93 6.49 -8.54
CA LEU A 63 0.83 5.04 -8.50
C LEU A 63 2.13 4.38 -8.95
N GLY A 64 2.78 4.96 -9.98
CA GLY A 64 4.07 4.45 -10.44
C GLY A 64 5.14 4.49 -9.36
N GLU A 65 5.19 5.59 -8.61
CA GLU A 65 6.13 5.73 -7.50
C GLU A 65 5.81 4.75 -6.37
N PHE A 66 4.53 4.50 -6.12
CA PHE A 66 4.14 3.55 -5.08
C PHE A 66 4.61 2.15 -5.41
N PHE A 67 4.34 1.67 -6.62
CA PHE A 67 4.61 0.30 -7.04
C PHE A 67 5.98 0.10 -7.68
N GLY A 68 6.70 1.16 -8.02
CA GLY A 68 7.96 1.06 -8.73
C GLY A 68 9.15 0.78 -7.83
N THR A 69 9.07 -0.26 -7.03
CA THR A 69 10.14 -0.67 -6.12
C THR A 69 10.55 -2.11 -6.41
N ASP A 70 11.78 -2.46 -6.01
CA ASP A 70 12.30 -3.81 -6.18
C ASP A 70 11.44 -4.85 -5.49
N GLU A 71 10.88 -4.52 -4.33
CA GLU A 71 10.05 -5.44 -3.57
C GLU A 71 8.83 -5.88 -4.39
N PHE A 72 8.19 -4.96 -5.11
CA PHE A 72 7.09 -5.31 -5.99
C PHE A 72 7.56 -6.06 -7.23
N ASP A 73 8.65 -5.63 -7.83
CA ASP A 73 9.16 -6.22 -9.06
C ASP A 73 9.60 -7.68 -8.87
N ARG A 74 10.04 -8.04 -7.68
CA ARG A 74 10.50 -9.39 -7.36
C ARG A 74 9.37 -10.38 -7.08
N LEU A 75 8.14 -9.89 -6.90
CA LEU A 75 7.01 -10.76 -6.59
C LEU A 75 6.66 -11.65 -7.78
N LYS A 76 6.27 -12.90 -7.47
CA LYS A 76 5.80 -13.85 -8.46
C LYS A 76 4.41 -14.34 -8.02
N GLU A 77 3.37 -13.67 -8.50
CA GLU A 77 1.99 -14.08 -8.25
C GLU A 77 1.54 -15.17 -9.22
N PHE A 78 2.22 -15.25 -10.34
CA PHE A 78 1.91 -16.24 -11.39
C PHE A 78 3.20 -16.83 -11.92
N THR A 79 3.29 -18.15 -11.96
CA THR A 79 4.42 -18.86 -12.55
C THR A 79 3.95 -19.52 -13.83
N PRO A 80 4.43 -19.06 -15.02
CA PRO A 80 4.00 -19.67 -16.27
C PRO A 80 4.39 -21.13 -16.34
N ARG A 81 3.51 -21.93 -16.93
CA ARG A 81 3.83 -23.30 -17.29
C ARG A 81 4.82 -23.31 -18.43
N GLN A 82 5.75 -24.22 -18.34
CA GLN A 82 6.70 -24.44 -19.44
C GLN A 82 6.31 -25.65 -20.26
#